data_9a13efa389bd2a5517989a251f0c11be
#
_entry.id   9a13efa389bd2a5517989a251f0c11be
#
_cell.length_a   1.000
_cell.length_b   1.000
_cell.length_c   1.000
_cell.angle_alpha   90.00
_cell.angle_beta   90.00
_cell.angle_gamma   90.00
#
_symmetry.space_group_name_H-M   'P 1'
#
loop_
_entity.id
_entity.type
_entity.pdbx_description
1 polymer ?
#
loop_
_entity_poly.entity_id
_entity_poly.type
_entity_poly.pdbx_seq_one_letter_code
_entity_poly.pdbx_strand_id
1 'polypeptide(L)'
;MKKNRTNIKRIIYISSTGVYPKRNGLWHEESEFEPDTNSGKLRLITEEILGRFFKLHVVRPGGIYGNGRGIDVRLKYGKHIPFSGAPVHRIHVKDLARIVLHLLINPESVRCVNAVDFDPKPSWKVAHWLVQNREDLTEKMLQGIKANSACISGNTKRFVSIL
;
A
#
# COMPACT_ATOMS: atom_id res chain seq x y z
N MET A 1 18.33 3.62 -39.68
CA MET A 1 17.98 4.24 -38.39
C MET A 1 18.60 3.41 -37.25
N LYS A 2 19.63 3.94 -36.56
CA LYS A 2 20.18 3.28 -35.35
C LYS A 2 19.13 3.38 -34.25
N LYS A 3 18.48 2.24 -33.87
CA LYS A 3 17.68 2.16 -32.67
C LYS A 3 18.60 2.50 -31.50
N ASN A 4 18.38 3.65 -30.82
CA ASN A 4 18.95 3.92 -29.54
C ASN A 4 18.42 2.83 -28.57
N ARG A 5 19.20 1.78 -28.39
CA ARG A 5 18.94 0.80 -27.30
C ARG A 5 19.27 1.53 -26.01
N THR A 6 18.24 2.04 -25.32
CA THR A 6 18.37 2.47 -23.93
C THR A 6 18.86 1.27 -23.14
N ASN A 7 20.05 1.38 -22.57
CA ASN A 7 20.68 0.27 -21.83
C ASN A 7 20.13 0.25 -20.39
N ILE A 8 18.82 -0.06 -20.27
CA ILE A 8 18.15 -0.20 -18.96
C ILE A 8 18.66 -1.48 -18.31
N LYS A 9 19.44 -1.32 -17.26
CA LYS A 9 20.03 -2.47 -16.53
C LYS A 9 19.07 -3.04 -15.47
N ARG A 10 18.13 -2.20 -14.95
CA ARG A 10 17.25 -2.56 -13.84
C ARG A 10 16.01 -1.70 -13.81
N ILE A 11 14.93 -2.27 -13.31
CA ILE A 11 13.66 -1.57 -13.06
C ILE A 11 13.25 -1.79 -11.61
N ILE A 12 12.78 -0.75 -10.94
CA ILE A 12 12.02 -0.85 -9.71
C ILE A 12 10.58 -0.49 -10.03
N TYR A 13 9.67 -1.44 -9.90
CA TYR A 13 8.25 -1.25 -10.16
C TYR A 13 7.50 -1.07 -8.85
N ILE A 14 6.86 0.08 -8.70
CA ILE A 14 5.99 0.34 -7.55
C ILE A 14 4.60 -0.21 -7.87
N SER A 15 4.35 -1.40 -7.37
CA SER A 15 3.08 -2.13 -7.50
C SER A 15 2.10 -1.74 -6.39
N SER A 16 1.46 -2.68 -5.73
CA SER A 16 0.55 -2.45 -4.59
C SER A 16 0.26 -3.76 -3.87
N THR A 17 0.02 -3.72 -2.56
CA THR A 17 -0.61 -4.84 -1.83
C THR A 17 -2.05 -5.14 -2.30
N GLY A 18 -2.61 -4.32 -3.17
CA GLY A 18 -3.88 -4.57 -3.85
C GLY A 18 -3.86 -5.76 -4.82
N VAL A 19 -2.70 -6.36 -5.10
CA VAL A 19 -2.58 -7.62 -5.84
C VAL A 19 -3.11 -8.81 -5.04
N TYR A 20 -2.99 -8.77 -3.71
CA TYR A 20 -3.46 -9.85 -2.85
C TYR A 20 -4.98 -9.89 -2.75
N PRO A 21 -5.58 -11.09 -2.63
CA PRO A 21 -7.03 -11.24 -2.50
C PRO A 21 -7.56 -10.54 -1.23
N LYS A 22 -8.84 -10.16 -1.26
CA LYS A 22 -9.50 -9.47 -0.14
C LYS A 22 -9.90 -10.39 1.02
N ARG A 23 -9.79 -11.70 0.84
CA ARG A 23 -10.10 -12.69 1.89
C ARG A 23 -9.13 -12.61 3.06
N ASN A 24 -9.54 -13.12 4.22
CA ASN A 24 -8.67 -13.28 5.38
C ASN A 24 -7.47 -14.16 5.04
N GLY A 25 -6.31 -13.79 5.54
CA GLY A 25 -5.09 -14.57 5.32
C GLY A 25 -3.83 -13.83 5.71
N LEU A 26 -2.77 -14.59 5.83
CA LEU A 26 -1.40 -14.09 5.94
C LEU A 26 -0.78 -14.13 4.54
N TRP A 27 -0.36 -12.98 4.04
CA TRP A 27 0.20 -12.82 2.71
C TRP A 27 1.64 -12.35 2.79
N HIS A 28 2.53 -13.03 2.07
CA HIS A 28 3.92 -12.66 1.90
C HIS A 28 4.27 -12.65 0.40
N GLU A 29 5.47 -12.22 0.08
CA GLU A 29 5.90 -11.96 -1.28
C GLU A 29 5.87 -13.20 -2.17
N GLU A 30 6.10 -14.38 -1.59
CA GLU A 30 6.13 -15.69 -2.26
C GLU A 30 4.80 -16.44 -2.19
N SER A 31 3.75 -15.83 -1.59
CA SER A 31 2.43 -16.47 -1.53
C SER A 31 1.87 -16.69 -2.93
N GLU A 32 1.31 -17.86 -3.15
CA GLU A 32 0.49 -18.14 -4.34
C GLU A 32 -0.92 -17.62 -4.13
N PHE A 33 -1.39 -16.79 -5.04
CA PHE A 33 -2.72 -16.19 -4.97
C PHE A 33 -3.20 -15.74 -6.35
N GLU A 34 -4.52 -15.59 -6.44
CA GLU A 34 -5.18 -14.96 -7.57
C GLU A 34 -5.82 -13.65 -7.13
N PRO A 35 -5.56 -12.52 -7.84
CA PRO A 35 -6.15 -11.24 -7.49
C PRO A 35 -7.67 -11.20 -7.73
N ASP A 36 -8.43 -10.67 -6.76
CA ASP A 36 -9.90 -10.52 -6.87
C ASP A 36 -10.33 -9.33 -7.74
N THR A 37 -9.40 -8.43 -8.06
CA THR A 37 -9.71 -7.18 -8.75
C THR A 37 -8.98 -7.08 -10.09
N ASN A 38 -9.61 -6.44 -11.09
CA ASN A 38 -8.97 -6.19 -12.38
C ASN A 38 -7.68 -5.36 -12.22
N SER A 39 -7.67 -4.38 -11.31
CA SER A 39 -6.47 -3.60 -11.02
C SER A 39 -5.34 -4.47 -10.44
N GLY A 40 -5.67 -5.41 -9.55
CA GLY A 40 -4.71 -6.39 -9.02
C GLY A 40 -4.15 -7.30 -10.10
N LYS A 41 -5.02 -7.84 -10.96
CA LYS A 41 -4.64 -8.68 -12.11
C LYS A 41 -3.70 -7.96 -13.06
N LEU A 42 -4.03 -6.71 -13.45
CA LEU A 42 -3.17 -5.91 -14.32
C LEU A 42 -1.80 -5.63 -13.70
N ARG A 43 -1.73 -5.35 -12.40
CA ARG A 43 -0.46 -5.14 -11.70
C ARG A 43 0.39 -6.40 -11.71
N LEU A 44 -0.20 -7.55 -11.42
CA LEU A 44 0.51 -8.83 -11.41
C LEU A 44 1.04 -9.20 -12.80
N ILE A 45 0.22 -9.01 -13.85
CA ILE A 45 0.65 -9.16 -15.25
C ILE A 45 1.82 -8.22 -15.58
N THR A 46 1.77 -6.98 -15.09
CA THR A 46 2.86 -6.01 -15.31
C THR A 46 4.16 -6.47 -14.60
N GLU A 47 4.05 -6.96 -13.35
CA GLU A 47 5.19 -7.54 -12.62
C GLU A 47 5.81 -8.70 -13.41
N GLU A 48 4.98 -9.58 -13.95
CA GLU A 48 5.42 -10.73 -14.74
C GLU A 48 6.11 -10.31 -16.05
N ILE A 49 5.46 -9.43 -16.83
CA ILE A 49 6.00 -8.96 -18.12
C ILE A 49 7.35 -8.25 -17.90
N LEU A 50 7.42 -7.32 -16.95
CA LEU A 50 8.67 -6.60 -16.68
C LEU A 50 9.78 -7.56 -16.20
N GLY A 51 9.45 -8.56 -15.39
CA GLY A 51 10.40 -9.55 -14.89
C GLY A 51 10.96 -10.48 -15.97
N ARG A 52 10.26 -10.65 -17.11
CA ARG A 52 10.76 -11.44 -18.26
C ARG A 52 11.84 -10.72 -19.05
N PHE A 53 11.81 -9.38 -19.07
CA PHE A 53 12.70 -8.58 -19.91
C PHE A 53 13.79 -7.82 -19.17
N PHE A 54 13.63 -7.63 -17.84
CA PHE A 54 14.52 -6.80 -17.04
C PHE A 54 14.87 -7.46 -15.71
N LYS A 55 16.00 -7.08 -15.12
CA LYS A 55 16.25 -7.31 -13.70
C LYS A 55 15.26 -6.41 -12.93
N LEU A 56 14.23 -7.02 -12.34
CA LEU A 56 13.12 -6.33 -11.73
C LEU A 56 13.14 -6.45 -10.20
N HIS A 57 12.97 -5.33 -9.53
CA HIS A 57 12.55 -5.27 -8.13
C HIS A 57 11.11 -4.78 -8.05
N VAL A 58 10.26 -5.51 -7.35
CA VAL A 58 8.85 -5.17 -7.14
C VAL A 58 8.68 -4.64 -5.72
N VAL A 59 8.08 -3.46 -5.59
CA VAL A 59 7.66 -2.93 -4.30
C VAL A 59 6.14 -2.91 -4.26
N ARG A 60 5.53 -3.60 -3.29
CA ARG A 60 4.08 -3.65 -3.09
C ARG A 60 3.69 -2.81 -1.86
N PRO A 61 3.53 -1.48 -2.00
CA PRO A 61 3.15 -0.64 -0.87
C PRO A 61 1.70 -0.89 -0.44
N GLY A 62 1.46 -0.73 0.86
CA GLY A 62 0.13 -0.54 1.44
C GLY A 62 -0.42 0.85 1.13
N GLY A 63 -1.35 1.33 1.95
CA GLY A 63 -1.86 2.69 1.84
C GLY A 63 -0.79 3.73 2.11
N ILE A 64 -0.32 4.43 1.08
CA ILE A 64 0.73 5.44 1.22
C ILE A 64 0.17 6.69 1.90
N TYR A 65 0.87 7.22 2.91
CA TYR A 65 0.53 8.46 3.60
C TYR A 65 1.74 9.38 3.82
N GLY A 66 1.47 10.63 4.18
CA GLY A 66 2.47 11.70 4.35
C GLY A 66 2.51 12.67 3.17
N ASN A 67 3.11 13.85 3.37
CA ASN A 67 3.29 14.90 2.37
C ASN A 67 1.98 15.25 1.60
N GLY A 68 0.94 15.64 2.34
CA GLY A 68 -0.34 16.05 1.73
C GLY A 68 -1.22 14.89 1.25
N ARG A 69 -0.92 13.67 1.67
CA ARG A 69 -1.68 12.45 1.35
C ARG A 69 -1.94 11.65 2.63
N GLY A 70 -3.17 11.24 2.85
CA GLY A 70 -3.50 10.42 4.01
C GLY A 70 -4.91 10.66 4.53
N ILE A 71 -5.19 10.14 5.73
CA ILE A 71 -6.47 10.29 6.41
C ILE A 71 -6.66 11.74 6.89
N ASP A 72 -5.60 12.40 7.34
CA ASP A 72 -5.60 13.81 7.73
C ASP A 72 -6.07 14.73 6.60
N VAL A 73 -5.57 14.51 5.40
CA VAL A 73 -5.99 15.26 4.20
C VAL A 73 -7.45 14.96 3.87
N ARG A 74 -7.87 13.70 3.99
CA ARG A 74 -9.28 13.33 3.77
C ARG A 74 -10.20 14.01 4.76
N LEU A 75 -9.81 14.09 6.04
CA LEU A 75 -10.55 14.81 7.08
C LEU A 75 -10.69 16.30 6.75
N LYS A 76 -9.59 16.98 6.41
CA LYS A 76 -9.57 18.39 6.05
C LYS A 76 -10.52 18.75 4.90
N TYR A 77 -10.59 17.88 3.91
CA TYR A 77 -11.44 18.10 2.72
C TYR A 77 -12.82 17.44 2.83
N GLY A 78 -13.25 17.00 4.02
CA GLY A 78 -14.54 16.36 4.22
C GLY A 78 -14.76 15.09 3.40
N LYS A 79 -13.67 14.42 2.97
CA LYS A 79 -13.77 13.21 2.17
C LYS A 79 -14.15 12.02 3.03
N HIS A 80 -15.04 11.17 2.52
CA HIS A 80 -15.49 9.97 3.21
C HIS A 80 -14.32 9.08 3.68
N ILE A 81 -14.36 8.69 4.96
CA ILE A 81 -13.47 7.70 5.56
C ILE A 81 -14.30 6.46 5.85
N PRO A 82 -13.94 5.29 5.27
CA PRO A 82 -14.69 4.05 5.52
C PRO A 82 -14.65 3.69 7.00
N PHE A 83 -15.84 3.47 7.59
CA PHE A 83 -15.99 2.86 8.90
C PHE A 83 -16.03 1.34 8.73
N SER A 84 -14.89 0.71 8.56
CA SER A 84 -14.79 -0.76 8.55
C SER A 84 -13.90 -1.21 9.70
N GLY A 85 -14.19 -2.37 10.27
CA GLY A 85 -13.33 -2.99 11.30
C GLY A 85 -12.02 -3.52 10.73
N ALA A 86 -11.88 -3.62 9.40
CA ALA A 86 -10.71 -4.16 8.76
C ALA A 86 -9.49 -3.26 8.98
N PRO A 87 -8.39 -3.80 9.51
CA PRO A 87 -7.13 -3.07 9.58
C PRO A 87 -6.59 -2.81 8.18
N VAL A 88 -6.04 -1.62 7.99
CA VAL A 88 -5.42 -1.20 6.74
C VAL A 88 -3.92 -1.04 6.98
N HIS A 89 -3.13 -1.81 6.28
CA HIS A 89 -1.69 -1.64 6.24
C HIS A 89 -1.33 -0.37 5.47
N ARG A 90 -0.39 0.38 6.02
CA ARG A 90 0.08 1.66 5.46
C ARG A 90 1.58 1.69 5.38
N ILE A 91 2.10 2.68 4.69
CA ILE A 91 3.52 3.02 4.65
C ILE A 91 3.67 4.53 4.55
N HIS A 92 4.57 5.10 5.33
CA HIS A 92 4.89 6.51 5.17
C HIS A 92 5.70 6.73 3.89
N VAL A 93 5.39 7.80 3.14
CA VAL A 93 6.05 8.07 1.84
C VAL A 93 7.57 8.15 1.93
N LYS A 94 8.11 8.65 3.05
CA LYS A 94 9.58 8.70 3.26
C LYS A 94 10.18 7.31 3.42
N ASP A 95 9.47 6.38 4.08
CA ASP A 95 9.96 5.02 4.26
C ASP A 95 9.86 4.23 2.96
N LEU A 96 8.78 4.44 2.18
CA LEU A 96 8.71 3.92 0.81
C LEU A 96 9.88 4.41 -0.04
N ALA A 97 10.23 5.70 0.05
CA ALA A 97 11.38 6.25 -0.67
C ALA A 97 12.71 5.64 -0.22
N ARG A 98 12.88 5.37 1.09
CA ARG A 98 14.07 4.69 1.63
C ARG A 98 14.19 3.25 1.10
N ILE A 99 13.07 2.52 1.03
CA ILE A 99 13.04 1.17 0.43
C ILE A 99 13.49 1.23 -1.03
N VAL A 100 12.94 2.15 -1.82
CA VAL A 100 13.32 2.32 -3.22
C VAL A 100 14.80 2.65 -3.37
N LEU A 101 15.31 3.57 -2.54
CA LEU A 101 16.73 3.95 -2.54
C LEU A 101 17.62 2.74 -2.17
N HIS A 102 17.22 1.97 -1.15
CA HIS A 102 17.94 0.75 -0.77
C HIS A 102 18.05 -0.25 -1.93
N LEU A 103 16.94 -0.50 -2.64
CA LEU A 103 16.92 -1.39 -3.81
C LEU A 103 17.76 -0.86 -4.97
N LEU A 104 17.89 0.46 -5.12
CA LEU A 104 18.74 1.08 -6.13
C LEU A 104 20.23 0.86 -5.83
N ILE A 105 20.61 0.98 -4.56
CA ILE A 105 22.01 0.86 -4.13
C ILE A 105 22.43 -0.61 -4.02
N ASN A 106 21.51 -1.49 -3.59
CA ASN A 106 21.78 -2.90 -3.34
C ASN A 106 21.09 -3.79 -4.39
N PRO A 107 21.69 -3.97 -5.58
CA PRO A 107 21.06 -4.64 -6.70
C PRO A 107 20.82 -6.14 -6.52
N GLU A 108 21.48 -6.75 -5.56
CA GLU A 108 21.36 -8.19 -5.25
C GLU A 108 20.42 -8.44 -4.05
N SER A 109 19.74 -7.39 -3.58
CA SER A 109 18.72 -7.50 -2.54
C SER A 109 17.44 -8.20 -3.06
N VAL A 110 16.44 -8.26 -2.21
CA VAL A 110 15.17 -8.96 -2.47
C VAL A 110 14.51 -8.56 -3.80
N ARG A 111 13.92 -9.54 -4.48
CA ARG A 111 13.23 -9.34 -5.76
C ARG A 111 11.87 -8.68 -5.58
N CYS A 112 11.17 -8.98 -4.50
CA CYS A 112 9.86 -8.41 -4.17
C CYS A 112 9.83 -8.04 -2.68
N VAL A 113 9.14 -6.95 -2.33
CA VAL A 113 8.94 -6.51 -0.94
C VAL A 113 7.56 -5.92 -0.73
N ASN A 114 6.89 -6.36 0.34
CA ASN A 114 5.67 -5.73 0.85
C ASN A 114 6.05 -4.52 1.72
N ALA A 115 5.91 -3.32 1.17
CA ALA A 115 6.23 -2.08 1.86
C ALA A 115 5.04 -1.63 2.73
N VAL A 116 5.04 -2.10 3.98
CA VAL A 116 3.96 -1.85 4.95
C VAL A 116 4.54 -1.57 6.34
N ASP A 117 3.80 -0.80 7.15
CA ASP A 117 4.07 -0.70 8.58
C ASP A 117 3.59 -1.97 9.32
N PHE A 118 4.14 -2.19 10.51
CA PHE A 118 3.83 -3.36 11.33
C PHE A 118 2.61 -3.19 12.24
N ASP A 119 1.94 -2.03 12.20
CA ASP A 119 0.79 -1.72 13.05
C ASP A 119 -0.45 -1.33 12.22
N PRO A 120 -1.08 -2.30 11.55
CA PRO A 120 -2.26 -2.02 10.74
C PRO A 120 -3.45 -1.63 11.64
N LYS A 121 -4.04 -0.47 11.34
CA LYS A 121 -5.21 0.06 12.06
C LYS A 121 -6.38 0.31 11.11
N PRO A 122 -7.63 0.12 11.56
CA PRO A 122 -8.80 0.60 10.83
C PRO A 122 -8.70 2.11 10.55
N SER A 123 -9.18 2.54 9.39
CA SER A 123 -9.07 3.95 8.98
C SER A 123 -9.76 4.91 9.94
N TRP A 124 -10.91 4.50 10.50
CA TRP A 124 -11.63 5.32 11.46
C TRP A 124 -10.87 5.51 12.78
N LYS A 125 -10.15 4.47 13.27
CA LYS A 125 -9.31 4.59 14.47
C LYS A 125 -8.18 5.61 14.26
N VAL A 126 -7.55 5.58 13.09
CA VAL A 126 -6.52 6.57 12.74
C VAL A 126 -7.13 7.98 12.65
N ALA A 127 -8.32 8.13 12.08
CA ALA A 127 -9.02 9.41 12.00
C ALA A 127 -9.31 9.99 13.40
N HIS A 128 -9.85 9.19 14.31
CA HIS A 128 -10.09 9.60 15.70
C HIS A 128 -8.80 10.01 16.41
N TRP A 129 -7.76 9.19 16.29
CA TRP A 129 -6.46 9.52 16.88
C TRP A 129 -5.89 10.84 16.35
N LEU A 130 -5.98 11.07 15.05
CA LEU A 130 -5.51 12.31 14.42
C LEU A 130 -6.26 13.54 14.97
N VAL A 131 -7.58 13.47 15.14
CA VAL A 131 -8.39 14.57 15.68
C VAL A 131 -8.04 14.85 17.14
N GLN A 132 -7.71 13.83 17.93
CA GLN A 132 -7.32 13.98 19.33
C GLN A 132 -5.88 14.52 19.52
N ASN A 133 -5.01 14.34 18.53
CA ASN A 133 -3.59 14.64 18.66
C ASN A 133 -3.08 15.73 17.71
N ARG A 134 -3.97 16.37 16.94
CA ARG A 134 -3.61 17.45 16.00
C ARG A 134 -4.56 18.62 16.14
N GLU A 135 -4.03 19.80 16.44
CA GLU A 135 -4.78 21.04 16.65
C GLU A 135 -5.52 21.56 15.39
N ASP A 136 -4.99 21.21 14.21
CA ASP A 136 -5.57 21.61 12.92
C ASP A 136 -6.72 20.72 12.45
N LEU A 137 -7.14 19.74 13.26
CA LEU A 137 -8.25 18.82 12.99
C LEU A 137 -9.29 18.91 14.12
N THR A 138 -10.57 18.83 13.78
CA THR A 138 -11.66 18.99 14.73
C THR A 138 -12.63 17.81 14.68
N GLU A 139 -13.37 17.58 15.77
CA GLU A 139 -14.39 16.53 15.85
C GLU A 139 -15.49 16.66 14.79
N LYS A 140 -15.82 17.88 14.34
CA LYS A 140 -16.75 18.10 13.24
C LYS A 140 -16.31 17.38 11.95
N MET A 141 -15.01 17.20 11.74
CA MET A 141 -14.48 16.48 10.59
C MET A 141 -14.72 14.97 10.64
N LEU A 142 -15.08 14.43 11.84
CA LEU A 142 -15.46 13.03 12.01
C LEU A 142 -16.94 12.75 11.63
N GLN A 143 -17.76 13.77 11.45
CA GLN A 143 -19.20 13.61 11.16
C GLN A 143 -19.46 12.84 9.83
N GLY A 144 -18.50 12.82 8.93
CA GLY A 144 -18.57 12.01 7.70
C GLY A 144 -18.25 10.51 7.91
N ILE A 145 -17.82 10.12 9.11
CA ILE A 145 -17.53 8.72 9.45
C ILE A 145 -18.81 8.08 9.94
N LYS A 146 -19.72 7.72 9.02
CA LYS A 146 -20.95 6.99 9.38
C LYS A 146 -20.60 5.54 9.66
N ALA A 147 -21.00 5.08 10.84
CA ALA A 147 -21.02 3.68 11.19
C ALA A 147 -22.01 2.94 10.27
N ASN A 148 -21.51 2.26 9.27
CA ASN A 148 -22.30 1.24 8.58
C ASN A 148 -22.21 -0.01 9.44
N SER A 149 -23.21 -0.25 10.28
CA SER A 149 -23.30 -1.38 11.21
C SER A 149 -23.22 -2.76 10.52
N ALA A 150 -23.38 -2.82 9.21
CA ALA A 150 -23.23 -4.02 8.39
C ALA A 150 -21.77 -4.39 8.06
N CYS A 151 -20.77 -3.56 8.39
CA CYS A 151 -19.36 -3.78 8.01
C CYS A 151 -18.45 -4.18 9.17
N ILE A 152 -18.97 -4.78 10.25
CA ILE A 152 -18.15 -5.23 11.39
C ILE A 152 -17.34 -6.49 11.10
N SER A 153 -17.70 -7.25 10.09
CA SER A 153 -16.90 -8.42 9.60
C SER A 153 -15.90 -7.99 8.53
N GLY A 154 -14.93 -7.18 8.92
CA GLY A 154 -13.85 -6.82 8.00
C GLY A 154 -12.87 -7.97 7.83
N ASN A 155 -12.65 -8.38 6.58
CA ASN A 155 -11.59 -9.31 6.23
C ASN A 155 -10.23 -8.75 6.68
N THR A 156 -9.53 -9.49 7.53
CA THR A 156 -8.21 -9.09 8.04
C THR A 156 -7.13 -9.71 7.17
N LYS A 157 -6.47 -8.85 6.38
CA LYS A 157 -5.22 -9.21 5.71
C LYS A 157 -4.06 -8.87 6.63
N ARG A 158 -3.14 -9.80 6.77
CA ARG A 158 -1.86 -9.55 7.43
C ARG A 158 -0.75 -9.72 6.40
N PHE A 159 0.20 -8.82 6.40
CA PHE A 159 1.40 -8.91 5.59
C PHE A 159 2.59 -9.15 6.50
N VAL A 160 3.43 -10.08 6.10
CA VAL A 160 4.76 -10.28 6.67
C VAL A 160 5.72 -9.94 5.55
N SER A 161 6.66 -9.05 5.81
CA SER A 161 7.79 -8.82 4.91
C SER A 161 8.92 -9.75 5.33
N ILE A 162 9.52 -10.43 4.37
CA ILE A 162 10.74 -11.21 4.55
C ILE A 162 11.88 -10.24 4.24
N LEU A 163 12.23 -9.36 5.18
CA LEU A 163 13.44 -8.57 5.15
C LEU A 163 14.50 -9.22 6.04
#